data_24fe37564292e06725e789e3c217c191
#
_entry.id   24fe37564292e06725e789e3c217c191
#
_cell.length_a   1.000
_cell.length_b   1.000
_cell.length_c   1.000
_cell.angle_alpha   90.00
_cell.angle_beta   90.00
_cell.angle_gamma   90.00
#
_symmetry.space_group_name_H-M   'P 1'
#
loop_
_entity.id
_entity.type
_entity.pdbx_description
1 polymer ?
#
loop_
_entity_poly.entity_id
_entity_poly.type
_entity_poly.pdbx_seq_one_letter_code
_entity_poly.pdbx_strand_id
1 'polypeptide(L)'
;MRTVAIIVAGGSGTRFGAEMPKQFLELGGRPILMRTIEAFLENGDNSFDVIVTLPQGQMDLWQQLCREYGFEVPHRVVDGGETRWHSVKNALDSIGAIDDVDIIAVHDGVRPLVSADVIDRVLGAARSDGAAIPVVTLNDSVRQIEGNCSSHALDRSMLRAVQTPQAFDARVLMDAYMQPFDPTFTDDASVVERAGHRVTLVEGDPINLKITRPMDLALAEYLLNDPDA
;
A
#
# COMPACT_ATOMS: atom_id res chain seq x y z
N MET A 1 0.78 11.92 -18.79
CA MET A 1 0.99 10.58 -18.20
C MET A 1 -0.07 10.39 -17.14
N ARG A 2 -0.87 9.33 -17.24
CA ARG A 2 -1.93 9.05 -16.28
C ARG A 2 -1.44 7.96 -15.32
N THR A 3 -1.47 8.26 -14.02
CA THR A 3 -1.10 7.34 -12.95
C THR A 3 -2.31 6.99 -12.11
N VAL A 4 -2.54 5.71 -11.85
CA VAL A 4 -3.60 5.24 -10.96
C VAL A 4 -2.98 4.81 -9.64
N ALA A 5 -3.50 5.30 -8.51
CA ALA A 5 -3.16 4.84 -7.18
C ALA A 5 -4.28 3.96 -6.62
N ILE A 6 -3.99 2.70 -6.36
CA ILE A 6 -4.91 1.76 -5.70
C ILE A 6 -4.56 1.71 -4.21
N ILE A 7 -5.42 2.27 -3.36
CA ILE A 7 -5.26 2.27 -1.91
C ILE A 7 -6.02 1.10 -1.31
N VAL A 8 -5.31 0.10 -0.82
CA VAL A 8 -5.90 -1.13 -0.28
C VAL A 8 -6.22 -0.97 1.20
N ALA A 9 -7.49 -0.90 1.55
CA ALA A 9 -7.99 -0.68 2.91
C ALA A 9 -8.93 -1.80 3.42
N GLY A 10 -8.78 -3.02 2.90
CA GLY A 10 -9.64 -4.17 3.19
C GLY A 10 -9.33 -4.96 4.47
N GLY A 11 -8.37 -4.54 5.28
CA GLY A 11 -7.96 -5.28 6.48
C GLY A 11 -9.01 -5.29 7.58
N SER A 12 -9.36 -6.47 8.11
CA SER A 12 -10.35 -6.67 9.19
C SER A 12 -9.95 -6.06 10.55
N GLY A 13 -8.72 -5.57 10.70
CA GLY A 13 -8.25 -4.91 11.94
C GLY A 13 -8.25 -5.78 13.20
N THR A 14 -8.45 -7.10 13.11
CA THR A 14 -8.60 -8.01 14.26
C THR A 14 -7.46 -7.94 15.28
N ARG A 15 -6.26 -7.61 14.83
CA ARG A 15 -5.07 -7.43 15.71
C ARG A 15 -5.08 -6.11 16.49
N PHE A 16 -5.91 -5.16 16.09
CA PHE A 16 -5.99 -3.84 16.73
C PHE A 16 -6.93 -3.84 17.95
N GLY A 17 -7.93 -4.76 17.99
CA GLY A 17 -8.88 -4.90 19.11
C GLY A 17 -9.85 -3.72 19.28
N ALA A 18 -9.94 -2.83 18.30
CA ALA A 18 -10.87 -1.70 18.33
C ALA A 18 -12.22 -2.06 17.68
N GLU A 19 -13.31 -1.44 18.15
CA GLU A 19 -14.64 -1.57 17.54
C GLU A 19 -14.68 -0.96 16.13
N MET A 20 -13.89 0.10 15.89
CA MET A 20 -13.75 0.76 14.59
C MET A 20 -12.61 0.12 13.78
N PRO A 21 -12.80 -0.11 12.47
CA PRO A 21 -11.72 -0.57 11.60
C PRO A 21 -10.53 0.37 11.64
N LYS A 22 -9.31 -0.18 11.75
CA LYS A 22 -8.09 0.59 12.02
C LYS A 22 -7.81 1.71 11.01
N GLN A 23 -8.19 1.53 9.73
CA GLN A 23 -8.02 2.54 8.68
C GLN A 23 -8.86 3.80 8.91
N PHE A 24 -9.87 3.72 9.77
CA PHE A 24 -10.74 4.83 10.13
C PHE A 24 -10.40 5.45 11.50
N LEU A 25 -9.42 4.88 12.22
CA LEU A 25 -8.92 5.51 13.44
C LEU A 25 -8.26 6.85 13.10
N GLU A 26 -8.35 7.77 14.03
CA GLU A 26 -7.72 9.08 13.88
C GLU A 26 -6.21 9.01 14.07
N LEU A 27 -5.53 9.78 13.25
CA LEU A 27 -4.12 10.12 13.37
C LEU A 27 -4.01 11.64 13.23
N GLY A 28 -3.61 12.35 14.28
CA GLY A 28 -3.52 13.81 14.25
C GLY A 28 -4.84 14.47 13.85
N GLY A 29 -5.98 14.01 14.40
CA GLY A 29 -7.30 14.58 14.17
C GLY A 29 -7.93 14.25 12.80
N ARG A 30 -7.42 13.27 12.06
CA ARG A 30 -7.96 12.83 10.76
C ARG A 30 -7.88 11.32 10.60
N PRO A 31 -8.87 10.65 10.01
CA PRO A 31 -8.79 9.22 9.72
C PRO A 31 -7.51 8.84 8.95
N ILE A 32 -6.86 7.75 9.34
CA ILE A 32 -5.63 7.24 8.71
C ILE A 32 -5.78 7.13 7.19
N LEU A 33 -6.93 6.60 6.72
CA LEU A 33 -7.17 6.42 5.29
C LEU A 33 -7.24 7.75 4.54
N MET A 34 -7.81 8.81 5.13
CA MET A 34 -7.84 10.14 4.52
C MET A 34 -6.42 10.68 4.33
N ARG A 35 -5.58 10.59 5.39
CA ARG A 35 -4.17 11.00 5.30
C ARG A 35 -3.41 10.20 4.24
N THR A 36 -3.67 8.90 4.17
CA THR A 36 -3.04 8.05 3.14
C THR A 36 -3.43 8.49 1.72
N ILE A 37 -4.70 8.86 1.49
CA ILE A 37 -5.15 9.38 0.19
C ILE A 37 -4.51 10.75 -0.10
N GLU A 38 -4.49 11.65 0.90
CA GLU A 38 -3.90 12.99 0.79
C GLU A 38 -2.43 12.95 0.41
N ALA A 39 -1.65 11.99 0.97
CA ALA A 39 -0.23 11.83 0.65
C ALA A 39 0.06 11.60 -0.84
N PHE A 40 -0.88 11.05 -1.60
CA PHE A 40 -0.76 10.89 -3.06
C PHE A 40 -1.12 12.15 -3.84
N LEU A 41 -1.95 13.03 -3.28
CA LEU A 41 -2.46 14.21 -3.99
C LEU A 41 -1.65 15.46 -3.69
N GLU A 42 -1.01 15.53 -2.54
CA GLU A 42 -0.09 16.60 -2.17
C GLU A 42 1.26 16.50 -2.90
N ASN A 43 1.43 15.47 -3.72
CA ASN A 43 2.68 15.11 -4.36
C ASN A 43 2.92 15.84 -5.70
N GLY A 44 2.95 17.16 -5.68
CA GLY A 44 3.48 18.02 -6.73
C GLY A 44 2.87 17.79 -8.13
N ASP A 45 3.71 17.40 -9.10
CA ASP A 45 3.36 17.32 -10.52
C ASP A 45 2.62 16.02 -10.92
N ASN A 46 2.45 15.06 -10.01
CA ASN A 46 1.79 13.80 -10.30
C ASN A 46 0.28 13.90 -10.02
N SER A 47 -0.54 13.94 -11.06
CA SER A 47 -1.99 13.75 -10.89
C SER A 47 -2.30 12.26 -10.81
N PHE A 48 -2.90 11.83 -9.69
CA PHE A 48 -3.35 10.46 -9.50
C PHE A 48 -4.86 10.32 -9.65
N ASP A 49 -5.29 9.28 -10.37
CA ASP A 49 -6.63 8.75 -10.22
C ASP A 49 -6.62 7.78 -9.03
N VAL A 50 -7.29 8.15 -7.94
CA VAL A 50 -7.27 7.34 -6.71
C VAL A 50 -8.45 6.37 -6.69
N ILE A 51 -8.16 5.08 -6.49
CA ILE A 51 -9.13 4.01 -6.26
C ILE A 51 -8.88 3.43 -4.87
N VAL A 52 -9.89 3.45 -4.03
CA VAL A 52 -9.85 2.88 -2.67
C VAL A 52 -10.61 1.56 -2.66
N THR A 53 -10.01 0.50 -2.16
CA THR A 53 -10.72 -0.76 -1.94
C THR A 53 -11.14 -0.90 -0.48
N LEU A 54 -12.45 -1.05 -0.24
CA LEU A 54 -13.01 -1.22 1.10
C LEU A 54 -13.93 -2.45 1.13
N PRO A 55 -14.00 -3.19 2.25
CA PRO A 55 -15.07 -4.17 2.44
C PRO A 55 -16.43 -3.50 2.28
N GLN A 56 -17.36 -4.18 1.60
CA GLN A 56 -18.71 -3.63 1.33
C GLN A 56 -19.40 -3.10 2.59
N GLY A 57 -19.29 -3.82 3.71
CA GLY A 57 -19.86 -3.39 4.99
C GLY A 57 -19.24 -2.15 5.62
N GLN A 58 -18.19 -1.57 5.03
CA GLN A 58 -17.51 -0.37 5.52
C GLN A 58 -17.72 0.86 4.63
N MET A 59 -18.39 0.71 3.50
CA MET A 59 -18.58 1.82 2.54
C MET A 59 -19.48 2.93 3.11
N ASP A 60 -20.57 2.58 3.79
CA ASP A 60 -21.47 3.56 4.39
C ASP A 60 -20.77 4.35 5.49
N LEU A 61 -19.99 3.68 6.34
CA LEU A 61 -19.16 4.32 7.35
C LEU A 61 -18.13 5.26 6.73
N TRP A 62 -17.47 4.84 5.65
CA TRP A 62 -16.53 5.70 4.93
C TRP A 62 -17.20 6.97 4.39
N GLN A 63 -18.36 6.83 3.75
CA GLN A 63 -19.12 7.98 3.26
C GLN A 63 -19.57 8.92 4.40
N GLN A 64 -19.97 8.36 5.55
CA GLN A 64 -20.29 9.16 6.74
C GLN A 64 -19.06 9.95 7.20
N LEU A 65 -17.91 9.30 7.36
CA LEU A 65 -16.65 9.96 7.74
C LEU A 65 -16.25 11.05 6.74
N CYS A 66 -16.36 10.80 5.43
CA CYS A 66 -16.08 11.83 4.43
C CYS A 66 -16.93 13.10 4.66
N ARG A 67 -18.23 12.95 4.98
CA ARG A 67 -19.10 14.08 5.31
C ARG A 67 -18.69 14.76 6.61
N GLU A 68 -18.41 14.01 7.66
CA GLU A 68 -18.04 14.53 9.00
C GLU A 68 -16.75 15.34 8.97
N TYR A 69 -15.75 14.88 8.20
CA TYR A 69 -14.44 15.54 8.08
C TYR A 69 -14.35 16.51 6.90
N GLY A 70 -15.43 16.71 6.14
CA GLY A 70 -15.41 17.54 4.93
C GLY A 70 -14.39 17.08 3.90
N PHE A 71 -14.25 15.75 3.74
CA PHE A 71 -13.27 15.15 2.84
C PHE A 71 -13.82 15.10 1.41
N GLU A 72 -13.47 16.12 0.61
CA GLU A 72 -13.92 16.28 -0.78
C GLU A 72 -12.88 15.83 -1.81
N VAL A 73 -11.81 15.19 -1.37
CA VAL A 73 -10.74 14.71 -2.24
C VAL A 73 -11.29 13.69 -3.25
N PRO A 74 -11.08 13.92 -4.57
CA PRO A 74 -11.60 13.01 -5.59
C PRO A 74 -11.01 11.62 -5.48
N HIS A 75 -11.85 10.61 -5.29
CA HIS A 75 -11.47 9.20 -5.30
C HIS A 75 -12.67 8.33 -5.63
N ARG A 76 -12.41 7.15 -6.18
CA ARG A 76 -13.43 6.10 -6.37
C ARG A 76 -13.29 5.04 -5.30
N VAL A 77 -14.42 4.51 -4.83
CA VAL A 77 -14.44 3.38 -3.90
C VAL A 77 -14.94 2.14 -4.65
N VAL A 78 -14.25 1.04 -4.51
CA VAL A 78 -14.64 -0.27 -5.07
C VAL A 78 -14.66 -1.33 -3.97
N ASP A 79 -15.45 -2.39 -4.19
CA ASP A 79 -15.51 -3.50 -3.25
C ASP A 79 -14.14 -4.16 -3.09
N GLY A 80 -13.74 -4.32 -1.85
CA GLY A 80 -12.63 -5.19 -1.48
C GLY A 80 -13.02 -6.66 -1.69
N GLY A 81 -12.00 -7.50 -1.86
CA GLY A 81 -12.19 -8.93 -1.99
C GLY A 81 -11.84 -9.70 -0.71
N GLU A 82 -11.96 -11.01 -0.77
CA GLU A 82 -11.66 -11.92 0.34
C GLU A 82 -10.21 -11.81 0.85
N THR A 83 -9.28 -11.56 -0.07
CA THR A 83 -7.86 -11.34 0.24
C THR A 83 -7.38 -10.01 -0.33
N ARG A 84 -6.14 -9.62 0.01
CA ARG A 84 -5.49 -8.44 -0.56
C ARG A 84 -5.40 -8.54 -2.09
N TRP A 85 -5.06 -9.72 -2.62
CA TRP A 85 -5.02 -9.98 -4.06
C TRP A 85 -6.37 -9.73 -4.73
N HIS A 86 -7.47 -10.26 -4.17
CA HIS A 86 -8.82 -10.04 -4.70
C HIS A 86 -9.22 -8.56 -4.65
N SER A 87 -8.82 -7.84 -3.62
CA SER A 87 -9.08 -6.40 -3.51
C SER A 87 -8.38 -5.61 -4.62
N VAL A 88 -7.10 -5.91 -4.89
CA VAL A 88 -6.36 -5.29 -5.99
C VAL A 88 -6.96 -5.69 -7.34
N LYS A 89 -7.31 -6.96 -7.53
CA LYS A 89 -7.96 -7.45 -8.76
C LYS A 89 -9.26 -6.70 -9.05
N ASN A 90 -10.13 -6.52 -8.04
CA ASN A 90 -11.37 -5.76 -8.20
C ASN A 90 -11.10 -4.29 -8.60
N ALA A 91 -10.07 -3.67 -8.00
CA ALA A 91 -9.67 -2.31 -8.39
C ALA A 91 -9.17 -2.26 -9.84
N LEU A 92 -8.33 -3.20 -10.25
CA LEU A 92 -7.83 -3.30 -11.63
C LEU A 92 -8.99 -3.48 -12.61
N ASP A 93 -9.92 -4.37 -12.34
CA ASP A 93 -11.09 -4.62 -13.19
C ASP A 93 -12.00 -3.37 -13.30
N SER A 94 -11.98 -2.48 -12.31
CA SER A 94 -12.74 -1.23 -12.33
C SER A 94 -12.12 -0.13 -13.19
N ILE A 95 -10.84 -0.24 -13.58
CA ILE A 95 -10.14 0.78 -14.38
C ILE A 95 -10.71 0.81 -15.81
N GLY A 96 -11.15 -0.32 -16.33
CA GLY A 96 -11.64 -0.45 -17.71
C GLY A 96 -10.48 -0.45 -18.72
N ALA A 97 -10.59 0.36 -19.76
CA ALA A 97 -9.53 0.47 -20.77
C ALA A 97 -8.27 1.12 -20.18
N ILE A 98 -7.11 0.49 -20.40
CA ILE A 98 -5.82 0.92 -19.84
C ILE A 98 -4.94 1.64 -20.87
N ASP A 99 -5.44 1.91 -22.07
CA ASP A 99 -4.63 2.45 -23.18
C ASP A 99 -4.03 3.82 -22.87
N ASP A 100 -4.62 4.55 -21.92
CA ASP A 100 -4.18 5.86 -21.44
C ASP A 100 -3.59 5.84 -20.02
N VAL A 101 -3.46 4.66 -19.40
CA VAL A 101 -2.83 4.48 -18.07
C VAL A 101 -1.40 4.01 -18.25
N ASP A 102 -0.44 4.79 -17.75
CA ASP A 102 0.96 4.47 -17.84
C ASP A 102 1.46 3.62 -16.65
N ILE A 103 1.10 4.03 -15.44
CA ILE A 103 1.57 3.41 -14.19
C ILE A 103 0.39 3.14 -13.25
N ILE A 104 0.42 2.00 -12.59
CA ILE A 104 -0.45 1.68 -11.46
C ILE A 104 0.41 1.49 -10.22
N ALA A 105 0.12 2.27 -9.17
CA ALA A 105 0.75 2.16 -7.86
C ALA A 105 -0.23 1.54 -6.86
N VAL A 106 0.16 0.47 -6.18
CA VAL A 106 -0.65 -0.17 -5.14
C VAL A 106 -0.08 0.17 -3.77
N HIS A 107 -0.92 0.70 -2.89
CA HIS A 107 -0.48 1.18 -1.58
C HIS A 107 -1.38 0.69 -0.44
N ASP A 108 -0.77 0.39 0.70
CA ASP A 108 -1.52 0.03 1.91
C ASP A 108 -2.24 1.26 2.49
N GLY A 109 -3.56 1.22 2.65
CA GLY A 109 -4.38 2.32 3.20
C GLY A 109 -4.11 2.66 4.67
N VAL A 110 -3.11 2.05 5.27
CA VAL A 110 -2.63 2.26 6.64
C VAL A 110 -1.14 2.60 6.71
N ARG A 111 -0.61 3.24 5.66
CA ARG A 111 0.72 3.87 5.63
C ARG A 111 0.59 5.37 5.31
N PRO A 112 0.07 6.16 6.25
CA PRO A 112 -0.26 7.57 6.01
C PRO A 112 0.97 8.49 5.93
N LEU A 113 2.16 7.99 6.29
CA LEU A 113 3.39 8.78 6.35
C LEU A 113 4.33 8.52 5.17
N VAL A 114 3.79 8.00 4.06
CA VAL A 114 4.60 7.87 2.84
C VAL A 114 4.96 9.27 2.31
N SER A 115 6.26 9.51 2.11
CA SER A 115 6.73 10.80 1.60
C SER A 115 6.62 10.90 0.07
N ALA A 116 6.52 12.14 -0.42
CA ALA A 116 6.58 12.48 -1.83
C ALA A 116 7.82 11.86 -2.50
N ASP A 117 8.97 11.96 -1.85
CA ASP A 117 10.25 11.43 -2.35
C ASP A 117 10.23 9.92 -2.58
N VAL A 118 9.59 9.15 -1.69
CA VAL A 118 9.42 7.70 -1.87
C VAL A 118 8.50 7.41 -3.05
N ILE A 119 7.37 8.13 -3.14
CA ILE A 119 6.41 7.97 -4.25
C ILE A 119 7.11 8.26 -5.58
N ASP A 120 7.78 9.39 -5.71
CA ASP A 120 8.47 9.79 -6.94
C ASP A 120 9.57 8.82 -7.35
N ARG A 121 10.35 8.35 -6.39
CA ARG A 121 11.42 7.37 -6.62
C ARG A 121 10.87 6.05 -7.15
N VAL A 122 9.79 5.57 -6.56
CA VAL A 122 9.13 4.31 -6.98
C VAL A 122 8.51 4.46 -8.37
N LEU A 123 7.79 5.56 -8.61
CA LEU A 123 7.18 5.83 -9.92
C LEU A 123 8.24 6.01 -11.01
N GLY A 124 9.32 6.72 -10.71
CA GLY A 124 10.44 6.91 -11.65
C GLY A 124 11.08 5.58 -12.06
N ALA A 125 11.35 4.71 -11.08
CA ALA A 125 11.90 3.39 -11.35
C ALA A 125 10.91 2.48 -12.10
N ALA A 126 9.62 2.51 -11.76
CA ALA A 126 8.60 1.74 -12.47
C ALA A 126 8.46 2.18 -13.95
N ARG A 127 8.60 3.49 -14.24
CA ARG A 127 8.59 4.00 -15.61
C ARG A 127 9.78 3.52 -16.43
N SER A 128 10.96 3.36 -15.82
CA SER A 128 12.17 2.91 -16.52
C SER A 128 12.27 1.40 -16.64
N ASP A 129 11.88 0.66 -15.61
CA ASP A 129 12.18 -0.76 -15.44
C ASP A 129 10.93 -1.65 -15.52
N GLY A 130 9.73 -1.04 -15.57
CA GLY A 130 8.43 -1.74 -15.65
C GLY A 130 7.84 -2.13 -14.30
N ALA A 131 8.63 -2.29 -13.24
CA ALA A 131 8.16 -2.62 -11.89
C ALA A 131 9.16 -2.15 -10.83
N ALA A 132 8.69 -1.52 -9.75
CA ALA A 132 9.53 -1.06 -8.65
C ALA A 132 8.81 -1.10 -7.31
N ILE A 133 9.56 -1.40 -6.25
CA ILE A 133 9.07 -1.42 -4.87
C ILE A 133 10.07 -0.78 -3.91
N PRO A 134 9.60 -0.05 -2.89
CA PRO A 134 10.47 0.53 -1.87
C PRO A 134 10.81 -0.51 -0.81
N VAL A 135 12.07 -0.50 -0.37
CA VAL A 135 12.57 -1.43 0.63
C VAL A 135 13.42 -0.71 1.68
N VAL A 136 13.42 -1.26 2.90
CA VAL A 136 14.30 -0.78 3.97
C VAL A 136 15.14 -1.93 4.53
N THR A 137 16.27 -1.60 5.15
CA THR A 137 17.15 -2.56 5.81
C THR A 137 16.49 -3.14 7.06
N LEU A 138 16.85 -4.37 7.43
CA LEU A 138 16.43 -5.00 8.67
C LEU A 138 17.44 -4.69 9.78
N ASN A 139 16.98 -4.15 10.90
CA ASN A 139 17.83 -3.83 12.04
C ASN A 139 18.06 -5.05 12.95
N ASP A 140 17.05 -5.91 13.10
CA ASP A 140 17.11 -7.10 13.95
C ASP A 140 17.74 -8.29 13.23
N SER A 141 18.26 -9.23 14.00
CA SER A 141 18.68 -10.53 13.49
C SER A 141 17.47 -11.35 13.05
N VAL A 142 17.52 -11.94 11.86
CA VAL A 142 16.42 -12.73 11.27
C VAL A 142 16.75 -14.22 11.34
N ARG A 143 15.76 -15.03 11.69
CA ARG A 143 15.89 -16.49 11.73
C ARG A 143 14.80 -17.15 10.90
N GLN A 144 15.18 -18.12 10.10
CA GLN A 144 14.22 -19.02 9.45
C GLN A 144 13.84 -20.13 10.41
N ILE A 145 12.55 -20.37 10.57
CA ILE A 145 12.02 -21.47 11.41
C ILE A 145 11.96 -22.74 10.57
N GLU A 146 12.47 -23.82 11.17
CA GLU A 146 12.54 -25.16 10.56
C GLU A 146 11.73 -26.16 11.41
N GLY A 147 10.40 -26.06 11.37
CA GLY A 147 9.57 -26.97 12.17
C GLY A 147 9.78 -26.86 13.69
N ASN A 148 9.45 -27.90 14.45
CA ASN A 148 9.39 -27.97 15.91
C ASN A 148 10.58 -27.32 16.68
N CYS A 149 10.56 -25.98 16.80
CA CYS A 149 11.51 -25.18 17.60
C CYS A 149 12.94 -25.08 17.07
N SER A 150 13.31 -25.70 15.94
CA SER A 150 14.59 -25.45 15.28
C SER A 150 14.56 -24.21 14.39
N SER A 151 15.69 -23.56 14.27
CA SER A 151 15.83 -22.39 13.39
C SER A 151 17.29 -22.13 13.06
N HIS A 152 17.57 -21.50 11.92
CA HIS A 152 18.89 -20.98 11.60
C HIS A 152 18.87 -19.47 11.32
N ALA A 153 19.99 -18.82 11.56
CA ALA A 153 20.13 -17.40 11.27
C ALA A 153 20.22 -17.17 9.75
N LEU A 154 19.51 -16.16 9.25
CA LEU A 154 19.70 -15.67 7.89
C LEU A 154 20.68 -14.50 7.87
N ASP A 155 21.39 -14.36 6.77
CA ASP A 155 22.21 -13.16 6.53
C ASP A 155 21.30 -11.97 6.21
N ARG A 156 21.07 -11.12 7.21
CA ARG A 156 20.19 -9.94 7.05
C ARG A 156 20.71 -8.92 6.03
N SER A 157 22.01 -8.96 5.69
CA SER A 157 22.55 -8.05 4.65
C SER A 157 21.95 -8.33 3.28
N MET A 158 21.50 -9.57 3.05
CA MET A 158 20.83 -10.03 1.83
C MET A 158 19.30 -9.88 1.87
N LEU A 159 18.74 -9.36 2.96
CA LEU A 159 17.30 -9.24 3.18
C LEU A 159 16.88 -7.77 3.26
N ARG A 160 15.67 -7.51 2.81
CA ARG A 160 15.01 -6.20 2.93
C ARG A 160 13.58 -6.36 3.39
N ALA A 161 13.09 -5.41 4.16
CA ALA A 161 11.67 -5.29 4.44
C ALA A 161 11.03 -4.47 3.32
N VAL A 162 9.96 -5.02 2.73
CA VAL A 162 9.23 -4.40 1.63
C VAL A 162 8.19 -3.44 2.17
N GLN A 163 8.08 -2.29 1.51
CA GLN A 163 7.05 -1.30 1.78
C GLN A 163 6.13 -1.11 0.56
N THR A 164 5.19 -0.18 0.65
CA THR A 164 4.38 0.34 -0.45
C THR A 164 4.50 1.88 -0.49
N PRO A 165 4.25 2.54 -1.65
CA PRO A 165 3.60 2.02 -2.84
C PRO A 165 4.49 1.05 -3.64
N GLN A 166 3.88 0.04 -4.24
CA GLN A 166 4.50 -0.80 -5.25
C GLN A 166 3.98 -0.35 -6.60
N ALA A 167 4.85 0.09 -7.51
CA ALA A 167 4.43 0.67 -8.78
C ALA A 167 4.89 -0.18 -9.96
N PHE A 168 4.02 -0.23 -10.96
CA PHE A 168 4.18 -1.09 -12.12
C PHE A 168 3.70 -0.38 -13.38
N ASP A 169 4.33 -0.69 -14.52
CA ASP A 169 3.70 -0.46 -15.81
C ASP A 169 2.29 -1.08 -15.79
N ALA A 170 1.30 -0.33 -16.29
CA ALA A 170 -0.09 -0.73 -16.18
C ALA A 170 -0.38 -2.08 -16.86
N ARG A 171 0.25 -2.35 -18.02
CA ARG A 171 0.07 -3.60 -18.76
C ARG A 171 0.73 -4.76 -18.01
N VAL A 172 1.93 -4.55 -17.48
CA VAL A 172 2.64 -5.56 -16.68
C VAL A 172 1.81 -6.01 -15.49
N LEU A 173 1.23 -5.07 -14.73
CA LEU A 173 0.40 -5.42 -13.58
C LEU A 173 -0.90 -6.11 -13.98
N MET A 174 -1.59 -5.57 -15.00
CA MET A 174 -2.85 -6.15 -15.47
C MET A 174 -2.64 -7.59 -15.97
N ASP A 175 -1.61 -7.84 -16.77
CA ASP A 175 -1.28 -9.17 -17.27
C ASP A 175 -0.90 -10.13 -16.13
N ALA A 176 -0.14 -9.65 -15.14
CA ALA A 176 0.22 -10.43 -13.98
C ALA A 176 -1.03 -10.86 -13.16
N TYR A 177 -2.04 -10.02 -13.07
CA TYR A 177 -3.29 -10.32 -12.37
C TYR A 177 -4.29 -11.16 -13.19
N MET A 178 -3.96 -11.57 -14.41
CA MET A 178 -4.69 -12.62 -15.15
C MET A 178 -4.41 -14.03 -14.62
N GLN A 179 -3.36 -14.21 -13.82
CA GLN A 179 -3.08 -15.47 -13.13
C GLN A 179 -4.16 -15.79 -12.10
N PRO A 180 -4.44 -17.07 -11.82
CA PRO A 180 -5.28 -17.45 -10.69
C PRO A 180 -4.61 -17.04 -9.37
N PHE A 181 -5.43 -16.79 -8.36
CA PHE A 181 -4.97 -16.53 -7.00
C PHE A 181 -4.12 -17.70 -6.48
N ASP A 182 -2.98 -17.37 -5.86
CA ASP A 182 -2.13 -18.30 -5.14
C ASP A 182 -1.91 -17.77 -3.70
N PRO A 183 -2.15 -18.57 -2.64
CA PRO A 183 -1.99 -18.13 -1.26
C PRO A 183 -0.54 -17.77 -0.89
N THR A 184 0.42 -18.05 -1.74
CA THR A 184 1.82 -17.62 -1.58
C THR A 184 2.07 -16.17 -2.02
N PHE A 185 1.11 -15.53 -2.68
CA PHE A 185 1.20 -14.11 -3.00
C PHE A 185 1.10 -13.27 -1.74
N THR A 186 2.21 -12.64 -1.37
CA THR A 186 2.29 -11.79 -0.16
C THR A 186 2.06 -10.31 -0.45
N ASP A 187 2.36 -9.90 -1.69
CA ASP A 187 2.26 -8.53 -2.19
C ASP A 187 2.10 -8.52 -3.72
N ASP A 188 2.04 -7.33 -4.34
CA ASP A 188 1.86 -7.21 -5.79
C ASP A 188 3.14 -7.56 -6.56
N ALA A 189 4.31 -7.30 -5.95
CA ALA A 189 5.59 -7.69 -6.51
C ALA A 189 5.67 -9.21 -6.72
N SER A 190 5.23 -10.00 -5.75
CA SER A 190 5.22 -11.47 -5.85
C SER A 190 4.31 -11.99 -6.97
N VAL A 191 3.23 -11.28 -7.28
CA VAL A 191 2.34 -11.60 -8.42
C VAL A 191 3.06 -11.33 -9.74
N VAL A 192 3.72 -10.18 -9.85
CA VAL A 192 4.46 -9.74 -11.04
C VAL A 192 5.69 -10.63 -11.27
N GLU A 193 6.42 -10.99 -10.23
CA GLU A 193 7.54 -11.94 -10.32
C GLU A 193 7.10 -13.33 -10.78
N ARG A 194 5.96 -13.82 -10.28
CA ARG A 194 5.39 -15.10 -10.74
C ARG A 194 5.00 -15.07 -12.23
N ALA A 195 4.64 -13.90 -12.77
CA ALA A 195 4.40 -13.71 -14.21
C ALA A 195 5.69 -13.64 -15.04
N GLY A 196 6.87 -13.69 -14.40
CA GLY A 196 8.17 -13.73 -15.08
C GLY A 196 8.83 -12.36 -15.26
N HIS A 197 8.29 -11.30 -14.63
CA HIS A 197 8.88 -9.97 -14.66
C HIS A 197 9.86 -9.78 -13.52
N ARG A 198 10.83 -8.88 -13.72
CA ARG A 198 11.75 -8.44 -12.66
C ARG A 198 11.17 -7.26 -11.93
N VAL A 199 11.48 -7.16 -10.64
CA VAL A 199 11.08 -6.02 -9.80
C VAL A 199 12.34 -5.30 -9.32
N THR A 200 12.39 -4.00 -9.58
CA THR A 200 13.49 -3.12 -9.15
C THR A 200 13.25 -2.70 -7.69
N LEU A 201 14.30 -2.82 -6.86
CA LEU A 201 14.26 -2.35 -5.49
C LEU A 201 14.78 -0.90 -5.45
N VAL A 202 14.00 -0.02 -4.82
CA VAL A 202 14.41 1.36 -4.54
C VAL A 202 14.47 1.60 -3.04
N GLU A 203 15.19 2.63 -2.63
CA GLU A 203 15.26 3.01 -1.23
C GLU A 203 13.90 3.49 -0.72
N GLY A 204 13.40 2.84 0.33
CA GLY A 204 12.21 3.22 1.08
C GLY A 204 12.53 4.21 2.19
N ASP A 205 11.60 4.34 3.14
CA ASP A 205 11.74 5.24 4.28
C ASP A 205 11.28 4.53 5.56
N PRO A 206 12.09 4.45 6.62
CA PRO A 206 11.67 3.89 7.90
C PRO A 206 10.42 4.56 8.49
N ILE A 207 10.21 5.86 8.19
CA ILE A 207 9.02 6.62 8.60
C ILE A 207 7.75 6.13 7.91
N ASN A 208 7.84 5.55 6.72
CA ASN A 208 6.72 4.96 5.99
C ASN A 208 6.25 3.64 6.65
N LEU A 209 5.94 3.71 7.93
CA LEU A 209 5.52 2.57 8.73
C LEU A 209 4.09 2.11 8.39
N LYS A 210 3.83 0.82 8.54
CA LYS A 210 2.49 0.24 8.40
C LYS A 210 1.82 0.17 9.77
N ILE A 211 0.75 0.92 9.97
CA ILE A 211 -0.02 0.89 11.22
C ILE A 211 -0.79 -0.43 11.32
N THR A 212 -0.32 -1.30 12.22
CA THR A 212 -0.87 -2.65 12.42
C THR A 212 -1.26 -2.92 13.87
N ARG A 213 -0.68 -2.19 14.82
CA ARG A 213 -0.88 -2.30 16.27
C ARG A 213 -1.07 -0.91 16.88
N PRO A 214 -1.67 -0.79 18.08
CA PRO A 214 -1.81 0.49 18.79
C PRO A 214 -0.49 1.26 18.96
N MET A 215 0.63 0.56 19.19
CA MET A 215 1.94 1.19 19.31
C MET A 215 2.39 1.88 18.01
N ASP A 216 2.05 1.31 16.85
CA ASP A 216 2.39 1.91 15.56
C ASP A 216 1.63 3.23 15.36
N LEU A 217 0.40 3.33 15.88
CA LEU A 217 -0.39 4.56 15.83
C LEU A 217 0.25 5.65 16.71
N ALA A 218 0.65 5.31 17.92
CA ALA A 218 1.32 6.26 18.81
C ALA A 218 2.65 6.75 18.22
N LEU A 219 3.40 5.86 17.58
CA LEU A 219 4.63 6.24 16.86
C LEU A 219 4.31 7.15 15.66
N ALA A 220 3.28 6.82 14.88
CA ALA A 220 2.87 7.65 13.75
C ALA A 220 2.43 9.06 14.19
N GLU A 221 1.74 9.18 15.34
CA GLU A 221 1.37 10.48 15.92
C GLU A 221 2.60 11.30 16.34
N TYR A 222 3.59 10.64 16.93
CA TYR A 222 4.85 11.30 17.28
C TYR A 222 5.55 11.83 16.00
N LEU A 223 5.74 10.98 15.00
CA LEU A 223 6.39 11.33 13.74
C LEU A 223 5.65 12.43 12.95
N LEU A 224 4.33 12.44 13.03
CA LEU A 224 3.52 13.48 12.36
C LEU A 224 3.72 14.87 12.98
N ASN A 225 3.97 14.93 14.28
CA ASN A 225 4.10 16.17 15.04
C ASN A 225 5.56 16.65 15.17
N ASP A 226 6.51 15.81 14.82
CA ASP A 226 7.95 16.14 14.87
C ASP A 226 8.54 16.07 13.45
N PRO A 227 8.60 17.19 12.72
CA PRO A 227 9.10 17.23 11.35
C PRO A 227 10.60 16.92 11.23
N ASP A 228 11.33 16.88 12.35
CA ASP A 228 12.75 16.58 12.42
C ASP A 228 13.04 15.13 12.88
N ALA A 229 11.99 14.29 13.02
CA ALA A 229 12.08 12.91 13.51
C ALA A 229 12.65 11.92 12.48
#